data_884bc4fff0917be7e25069dc9a88ee8a
#
_entry.id   884bc4fff0917be7e25069dc9a88ee8a
#
_cell.length_a   1.000
_cell.length_b   1.000
_cell.length_c   1.000
_cell.angle_alpha   90.00
_cell.angle_beta   90.00
_cell.angle_gamma   90.00
#
_symmetry.space_group_name_H-M   'P 1'
#
loop_
_entity.id
_entity.type
_entity.pdbx_description
1 polymer ?
#
loop_
_entity_poly.entity_id
_entity_poly.type
_entity_poly.pdbx_seq_one_letter_code
_entity_poly.pdbx_strand_id
1 'polypeptide(L)'
;MGSVDGEEKEIYYYHERSAINTISKELANKRKTKPREILVKKTKSLNKIIETSPYNSKKINFMSIDIENYEYEALKNFNFQKYQIDLIVTECTDMNENKLETYTQSLDYIMNTNLYKLLEKNEYRLINWVNSDLVFVKRNSESLKS
;
A
#
# COMPACT_ATOMS: atom_id res chain seq x y z
N MET A 1 5.78 0.18 -7.72
CA MET A 1 4.49 -0.49 -7.90
C MET A 1 3.48 0.48 -8.49
N GLY A 2 2.49 0.02 -9.25
CA GLY A 2 1.43 0.86 -9.79
C GLY A 2 0.14 0.06 -9.97
N SER A 3 -0.97 0.77 -10.27
CA SER A 3 -2.26 0.13 -10.55
C SER A 3 -2.31 -0.53 -11.94
N VAL A 4 -1.43 -0.10 -12.84
CA VAL A 4 -1.35 -0.54 -14.25
C VAL A 4 0.10 -0.87 -14.60
N ASP A 5 0.29 -1.86 -15.50
CA ASP A 5 1.60 -2.23 -15.99
C ASP A 5 2.10 -1.25 -17.05
N GLY A 6 3.39 -0.92 -16.99
CA GLY A 6 4.08 -0.13 -18.00
C GLY A 6 3.81 1.38 -17.95
N GLU A 7 3.04 1.88 -17.00
CA GLU A 7 2.88 3.31 -16.78
C GLU A 7 4.21 3.91 -16.29
N GLU A 8 4.66 5.01 -16.90
CA GLU A 8 5.86 5.70 -16.45
C GLU A 8 5.55 6.56 -15.23
N LYS A 9 6.33 6.40 -14.17
CA LYS A 9 6.25 7.20 -12.94
C LYS A 9 7.59 7.82 -12.62
N GLU A 10 7.55 9.06 -12.16
CA GLU A 10 8.69 9.74 -11.56
C GLU A 10 8.91 9.21 -10.14
N ILE A 11 10.16 8.85 -9.84
CA ILE A 11 10.62 8.51 -8.50
C ILE A 11 11.53 9.65 -8.05
N TYR A 12 11.14 10.33 -6.99
CA TYR A 12 11.95 11.36 -6.33
C TYR A 12 12.95 10.63 -5.43
N TYR A 13 14.17 10.49 -5.94
CA TYR A 13 15.22 9.66 -5.35
C TYR A 13 16.15 10.52 -4.51
N TYR A 14 16.35 10.13 -3.28
CA TYR A 14 17.25 10.80 -2.34
C TYR A 14 18.55 10.02 -2.16
N HIS A 15 18.50 8.73 -1.89
CA HIS A 15 19.61 7.78 -1.95
C HIS A 15 19.13 6.31 -1.82
N GLU A 16 20.00 5.33 -2.10
CA GLU A 16 19.65 3.89 -2.22
C GLU A 16 18.88 3.29 -1.03
N ARG A 17 19.19 3.73 0.18
CA ARG A 17 18.56 3.20 1.41
C ARG A 17 17.71 4.25 2.11
N SER A 18 17.15 5.17 1.36
CA SER A 18 16.36 6.24 1.94
C SER A 18 14.90 5.81 2.09
N ALA A 19 14.42 5.81 3.33
CA ALA A 19 13.01 5.67 3.64
C ALA A 19 12.15 6.83 3.06
N ILE A 20 12.79 7.90 2.60
CA ILE A 20 12.08 9.06 2.04
C ILE A 20 12.05 9.08 0.50
N ASN A 21 12.48 8.02 -0.20
CA ASN A 21 12.25 7.91 -1.63
C ASN A 21 10.74 7.81 -1.88
N THR A 22 10.20 8.60 -2.81
CA THR A 22 8.74 8.63 -3.04
C THR A 22 8.40 8.83 -4.50
N ILE A 23 7.22 8.39 -4.89
CA ILE A 23 6.60 8.69 -6.19
C ILE A 23 5.61 9.86 -6.11
N SER A 24 5.34 10.37 -4.91
CA SER A 24 4.48 11.53 -4.70
C SER A 24 5.25 12.83 -4.92
N LYS A 25 4.92 13.54 -6.00
CA LYS A 25 5.45 14.88 -6.28
C LYS A 25 5.10 15.87 -5.19
N GLU A 26 3.88 15.76 -4.65
CA GLU A 26 3.41 16.63 -3.57
C GLU A 26 4.25 16.43 -2.31
N LEU A 27 4.50 15.18 -1.93
CA LEU A 27 5.33 14.86 -0.78
C LEU A 27 6.77 15.33 -0.98
N ALA A 28 7.35 15.10 -2.16
CA ALA A 28 8.68 15.57 -2.49
C ALA A 28 8.81 17.10 -2.41
N ASN A 29 7.76 17.84 -2.83
CA ASN A 29 7.74 19.29 -2.78
C ASN A 29 7.61 19.87 -1.35
N LYS A 30 6.91 19.15 -0.45
CA LYS A 30 6.75 19.55 0.95
C LYS A 30 8.02 19.34 1.79
N ARG A 31 8.93 18.47 1.35
CA ARG A 31 10.15 18.15 2.08
C ARG A 31 11.19 19.28 1.98
N LYS A 32 11.89 19.53 3.08
CA LYS A 32 12.98 20.54 3.14
C LYS A 32 14.18 20.11 2.30
N THR A 33 14.46 18.80 2.25
CA THR A 33 15.54 18.21 1.46
C THR A 33 15.06 17.97 0.04
N LYS A 34 15.80 18.46 -0.95
CA LYS A 34 15.51 18.20 -2.37
C LYS A 34 15.95 16.78 -2.76
N PRO A 35 15.25 16.10 -3.66
CA PRO A 35 15.72 14.84 -4.20
C PRO A 35 17.05 15.04 -4.95
N ARG A 36 17.91 14.04 -4.87
CA ARG A 36 19.19 14.00 -5.59
C ARG A 36 18.98 13.91 -7.10
N GLU A 37 17.99 13.12 -7.50
CA GLU A 37 17.60 12.96 -8.90
C GLU A 37 16.12 12.54 -9.01
N ILE A 38 15.55 12.70 -10.20
CA ILE A 38 14.21 12.19 -10.53
C ILE A 38 14.41 11.08 -11.56
N LEU A 39 14.05 9.86 -11.15
CA LEU A 39 14.14 8.67 -11.99
C LEU A 39 12.78 8.38 -12.63
N VAL A 40 12.75 8.15 -13.94
CA VAL A 40 11.54 7.67 -14.61
C VAL A 40 11.60 6.13 -14.68
N LYS A 41 10.60 5.45 -14.10
CA LYS A 41 10.52 3.99 -14.10
C LYS A 41 9.13 3.54 -14.54
N LYS A 42 9.09 2.41 -15.27
CA LYS A 42 7.83 1.74 -15.62
C LYS A 42 7.30 0.97 -14.41
N THR A 43 6.03 1.16 -14.12
CA THR A 43 5.34 0.45 -13.04
C THR A 43 5.07 -1.01 -13.44
N LYS A 44 4.93 -1.85 -12.42
CA LYS A 44 4.31 -3.17 -12.52
C LYS A 44 3.17 -3.24 -11.51
N SER A 45 2.04 -3.78 -11.91
CA SER A 45 0.93 -4.07 -11.01
C SER A 45 1.30 -5.22 -10.05
N LEU A 46 0.63 -5.29 -8.91
CA LEU A 46 0.78 -6.41 -7.97
C LEU A 46 0.44 -7.74 -8.64
N ASN A 47 -0.62 -7.79 -9.45
CA ASN A 47 -0.98 -8.97 -10.21
C ASN A 47 0.20 -9.45 -11.07
N LYS A 48 0.82 -8.54 -11.81
CA LYS A 48 1.95 -8.88 -12.68
C LYS A 48 3.19 -9.31 -11.93
N ILE A 49 3.46 -8.67 -10.79
CA ILE A 49 4.58 -9.05 -9.91
C ILE A 49 4.41 -10.49 -9.43
N ILE A 50 3.21 -10.85 -8.94
CA ILE A 50 2.94 -12.21 -8.47
C ILE A 50 2.99 -13.20 -9.63
N GLU A 51 2.35 -12.89 -10.76
CA GLU A 51 2.32 -13.76 -11.94
C GLU A 51 3.71 -14.10 -12.49
N THR A 52 4.63 -13.14 -12.45
CA THR A 52 6.00 -13.33 -12.94
C THR A 52 6.97 -13.83 -11.89
N SER A 53 6.52 -14.02 -10.65
CA SER A 53 7.35 -14.55 -9.56
C SER A 53 7.47 -16.08 -9.64
N PRO A 54 8.54 -16.67 -9.07
CA PRO A 54 8.65 -18.14 -8.96
C PRO A 54 7.60 -18.74 -7.99
N TYR A 55 6.83 -17.91 -7.31
CA TYR A 55 5.80 -18.30 -6.33
C TYR A 55 4.38 -18.11 -6.85
N ASN A 56 4.20 -17.88 -8.15
CA ASN A 56 2.90 -17.57 -8.78
C ASN A 56 1.80 -18.62 -8.55
N SER A 57 2.16 -19.87 -8.30
CA SER A 57 1.24 -20.99 -7.99
C SER A 57 1.08 -21.25 -6.49
N LYS A 58 1.76 -20.50 -5.63
CA LYS A 58 1.68 -20.67 -4.18
C LYS A 58 0.59 -19.81 -3.57
N LYS A 59 -0.05 -20.33 -2.51
CA LYS A 59 -0.94 -19.51 -1.69
C LYS A 59 -0.12 -18.42 -0.98
N ILE A 60 -0.65 -17.20 -1.01
CA ILE A 60 -0.08 -16.07 -0.27
C ILE A 60 -0.92 -15.87 0.98
N ASN A 61 -0.36 -16.20 2.14
CA ASN A 61 -1.07 -16.08 3.41
C ASN A 61 -0.97 -14.66 4.00
N PHE A 62 0.13 -13.96 3.71
CA PHE A 62 0.43 -12.67 4.28
C PHE A 62 0.94 -11.70 3.22
N MET A 63 0.46 -10.46 3.27
CA MET A 63 0.94 -9.34 2.46
C MET A 63 1.19 -8.14 3.37
N SER A 64 2.38 -7.55 3.29
CA SER A 64 2.69 -6.26 3.89
C SER A 64 2.93 -5.25 2.77
N ILE A 65 2.25 -4.11 2.84
CA ILE A 65 2.38 -3.02 1.88
C ILE A 65 2.62 -1.72 2.63
N ASP A 66 3.78 -1.14 2.39
CA ASP A 66 4.21 0.14 2.86
C ASP A 66 4.92 0.85 1.70
N ILE A 67 4.25 1.77 1.04
CA ILE A 67 4.69 2.47 -0.18
C ILE A 67 4.35 3.95 -0.16
N GLU A 68 4.39 4.52 1.03
CA GLU A 68 4.33 5.97 1.24
C GLU A 68 3.06 6.62 0.67
N ASN A 69 1.90 6.18 1.15
CA ASN A 69 0.55 6.65 0.76
C ASN A 69 0.12 6.31 -0.68
N TYR A 70 0.71 5.27 -1.27
CA TYR A 70 0.31 4.77 -2.58
C TYR A 70 -0.39 3.39 -2.53
N GLU A 71 -0.75 2.93 -1.33
CA GLU A 71 -1.31 1.61 -1.03
C GLU A 71 -2.63 1.38 -1.77
N TYR A 72 -3.54 2.36 -1.70
CA TYR A 72 -4.80 2.29 -2.44
C TYR A 72 -4.58 2.15 -3.95
N GLU A 73 -3.67 2.94 -4.52
CA GLU A 73 -3.36 2.89 -5.95
C GLU A 73 -2.78 1.53 -6.36
N ALA A 74 -1.96 0.92 -5.52
CA ALA A 74 -1.39 -0.40 -5.78
C ALA A 74 -2.46 -1.51 -5.71
N LEU A 75 -3.43 -1.38 -4.80
CA LEU A 75 -4.44 -2.40 -4.52
C LEU A 75 -5.73 -2.25 -5.32
N LYS A 76 -6.08 -1.06 -5.84
CA LYS A 76 -7.39 -0.82 -6.47
C LYS A 76 -7.72 -1.75 -7.64
N ASN A 77 -6.71 -2.23 -8.36
CA ASN A 77 -6.83 -3.18 -9.48
C ASN A 77 -6.29 -4.57 -9.12
N PHE A 78 -6.03 -4.84 -7.85
CA PHE A 78 -5.56 -6.15 -7.41
C PHE A 78 -6.68 -7.19 -7.48
N ASN A 79 -6.35 -8.39 -7.95
CA ASN A 79 -7.33 -9.47 -8.09
C ASN A 79 -7.46 -10.27 -6.79
N PHE A 80 -8.24 -9.73 -5.85
CA PHE A 80 -8.52 -10.34 -4.55
C PHE A 80 -9.24 -11.68 -4.65
N GLN A 81 -9.94 -11.96 -5.75
CA GLN A 81 -10.62 -13.25 -5.96
C GLN A 81 -9.63 -14.35 -6.36
N LYS A 82 -8.65 -14.00 -7.19
CA LYS A 82 -7.59 -14.93 -7.59
C LYS A 82 -6.59 -15.17 -6.47
N TYR A 83 -6.17 -14.10 -5.81
CA TYR A 83 -5.16 -14.11 -4.76
C TYR A 83 -5.86 -13.91 -3.40
N GLN A 84 -6.36 -15.00 -2.83
CA GLN A 84 -7.06 -14.97 -1.54
C GLN A 84 -6.06 -14.88 -0.39
N ILE A 85 -5.60 -13.67 -0.11
CA ILE A 85 -4.64 -13.40 0.95
C ILE A 85 -5.35 -13.45 2.30
N ASP A 86 -4.81 -14.18 3.27
CA ASP A 86 -5.46 -14.33 4.57
C ASP A 86 -5.32 -13.06 5.42
N LEU A 87 -4.15 -12.43 5.40
CA LEU A 87 -3.82 -11.27 6.23
C LEU A 87 -3.10 -10.21 5.40
N ILE A 88 -3.56 -8.96 5.52
CA ILE A 88 -2.95 -7.79 4.89
C ILE A 88 -2.58 -6.79 5.98
N VAL A 89 -1.32 -6.36 6.00
CA VAL A 89 -0.84 -5.21 6.77
C VAL A 89 -0.55 -4.09 5.78
N THR A 90 -1.08 -2.91 6.06
CA THR A 90 -0.93 -1.76 5.17
C THR A 90 -0.82 -0.47 5.95
N GLU A 91 0.08 0.42 5.52
CA GLU A 91 0.18 1.75 6.11
C GLU A 91 -1.04 2.61 5.72
N CYS A 92 -1.47 3.46 6.65
CA CYS A 92 -2.48 4.48 6.42
C CYS A 92 -2.13 5.72 7.26
N THR A 93 -1.65 6.77 6.60
CA THR A 93 -1.30 8.04 7.26
C THR A 93 -2.24 9.15 6.86
N ASP A 94 -2.54 10.07 7.79
CA ASP A 94 -3.33 11.26 7.51
C ASP A 94 -2.42 12.37 6.96
N MET A 95 -2.56 12.64 5.66
CA MET A 95 -1.81 13.70 4.96
C MET A 95 -2.46 15.08 5.04
N ASN A 96 -3.66 15.19 5.63
CA ASN A 96 -4.42 16.44 5.63
C ASN A 96 -3.96 17.42 6.72
N GLU A 97 -3.27 16.96 7.73
CA GLU A 97 -2.64 17.85 8.70
C GLU A 97 -1.29 18.37 8.17
N ASN A 98 -0.94 19.61 8.51
CA ASN A 98 0.29 20.30 8.08
C ASN A 98 1.60 19.64 8.54
N LYS A 99 1.55 18.37 8.92
CA LYS A 99 2.68 17.54 9.32
C LYS A 99 2.90 16.48 8.25
N LEU A 100 4.12 16.39 7.77
CA LEU A 100 4.57 15.27 6.96
C LEU A 100 4.48 14.00 7.80
N GLU A 101 3.86 12.96 7.26
CA GLU A 101 3.80 11.63 7.87
C GLU A 101 3.18 11.64 9.27
N THR A 102 2.00 12.22 9.40
CA THR A 102 1.24 12.18 10.66
C THR A 102 0.54 10.82 10.76
N TYR A 103 0.70 10.16 11.90
CA TYR A 103 -0.04 8.94 12.21
C TYR A 103 -1.54 9.22 12.22
N THR A 104 -2.31 8.30 11.66
CA THR A 104 -3.77 8.39 11.70
C THR A 104 -4.26 8.38 13.13
N GLN A 105 -5.04 9.39 13.51
CA GLN A 105 -5.49 9.59 14.88
C GLN A 105 -6.95 9.18 15.09
N SER A 106 -7.70 8.88 14.02
CA SER A 106 -9.15 8.69 14.09
C SER A 106 -9.59 7.45 13.32
N LEU A 107 -10.40 6.62 13.98
CA LEU A 107 -11.06 5.48 13.33
C LEU A 107 -12.01 5.95 12.23
N ASP A 108 -12.70 7.07 12.43
CA ASP A 108 -13.59 7.65 11.43
C ASP A 108 -12.82 8.06 10.17
N TYR A 109 -11.62 8.61 10.33
CA TYR A 109 -10.75 8.89 9.19
C TYR A 109 -10.42 7.62 8.43
N ILE A 110 -9.94 6.57 9.11
CA ILE A 110 -9.57 5.28 8.51
C ILE A 110 -10.75 4.71 7.72
N MET A 111 -11.92 4.61 8.34
CA MET A 111 -13.11 4.01 7.72
C MET A 111 -13.62 4.79 6.49
N ASN A 112 -13.29 6.09 6.40
CA ASN A 112 -13.64 6.92 5.26
C ASN A 112 -12.61 6.87 4.12
N THR A 113 -11.43 6.29 4.33
CA THR A 113 -10.42 6.15 3.27
C THR A 113 -10.87 5.22 2.16
N ASN A 114 -10.39 5.49 0.94
CA ASN A 114 -10.60 4.59 -0.19
C ASN A 114 -9.97 3.22 0.02
N LEU A 115 -8.84 3.17 0.74
CA LEU A 115 -8.15 1.93 1.07
C LEU A 115 -9.01 1.03 1.96
N TYR A 116 -9.58 1.57 3.05
CA TYR A 116 -10.47 0.82 3.94
C TYR A 116 -11.69 0.29 3.18
N LYS A 117 -12.39 1.16 2.44
CA LYS A 117 -13.58 0.79 1.64
C LYS A 117 -13.27 -0.28 0.60
N LEU A 118 -12.08 -0.23 -0.03
CA LEU A 118 -11.63 -1.24 -0.97
C LEU A 118 -11.46 -2.60 -0.29
N LEU A 119 -10.78 -2.64 0.84
CA LEU A 119 -10.53 -3.88 1.58
C LEU A 119 -11.84 -4.46 2.15
N GLU A 120 -12.69 -3.61 2.73
CA GLU A 120 -14.01 -4.03 3.23
C GLU A 120 -14.88 -4.64 2.12
N LYS A 121 -14.95 -3.99 0.95
CA LYS A 121 -15.65 -4.51 -0.24
C LYS A 121 -15.13 -5.88 -0.68
N ASN A 122 -13.86 -6.16 -0.46
CA ASN A 122 -13.23 -7.44 -0.78
C ASN A 122 -13.22 -8.41 0.42
N GLU A 123 -14.15 -8.21 1.38
CA GLU A 123 -14.40 -9.10 2.52
C GLU A 123 -13.24 -9.17 3.53
N TYR A 124 -12.42 -8.12 3.63
CA TYR A 124 -11.47 -7.97 4.72
C TYR A 124 -12.11 -7.19 5.87
N ARG A 125 -11.69 -7.48 7.09
CA ARG A 125 -12.06 -6.70 8.28
C ARG A 125 -10.81 -6.20 8.98
N LEU A 126 -10.83 -4.97 9.45
CA LEU A 126 -9.81 -4.42 10.32
C LEU A 126 -9.89 -5.14 11.67
N ILE A 127 -8.78 -5.72 12.13
CA ILE A 127 -8.69 -6.43 13.41
C ILE A 127 -7.72 -5.78 14.38
N ASN A 128 -6.78 -5.01 13.87
CA ASN A 128 -5.82 -4.30 14.70
C ASN A 128 -5.31 -3.04 13.98
N TRP A 129 -4.81 -2.13 14.79
CA TRP A 129 -4.21 -0.88 14.35
C TRP A 129 -3.06 -0.53 15.28
N VAL A 130 -1.84 -0.45 14.75
CA VAL A 130 -0.62 -0.16 15.49
C VAL A 130 0.11 0.98 14.80
N ASN A 131 0.16 2.14 15.41
CA ASN A 131 0.68 3.38 14.83
C ASN A 131 -0.04 3.71 13.50
N SER A 132 0.68 3.70 12.37
CA SER A 132 0.14 3.89 11.02
C SER A 132 -0.29 2.59 10.35
N ASP A 133 0.03 1.42 10.92
CA ASP A 133 -0.21 0.12 10.32
C ASP A 133 -1.59 -0.41 10.65
N LEU A 134 -2.37 -0.68 9.64
CA LEU A 134 -3.68 -1.32 9.72
C LEU A 134 -3.55 -2.81 9.40
N VAL A 135 -4.10 -3.64 10.24
CA VAL A 135 -4.08 -5.10 10.09
C VAL A 135 -5.47 -5.60 9.70
N PHE A 136 -5.57 -6.12 8.49
CA PHE A 136 -6.80 -6.66 7.93
C PHE A 136 -6.72 -8.17 7.76
N VAL A 137 -7.84 -8.86 8.03
CA VAL A 137 -7.97 -10.29 7.85
C VAL A 137 -9.15 -10.63 6.95
N LYS A 138 -9.01 -11.64 6.11
CA LYS A 138 -10.10 -12.16 5.26
C LYS A 138 -11.19 -12.77 6.15
N ARG A 139 -12.46 -12.37 5.96
CA ARG A 139 -13.58 -12.79 6.84
C ARG A 139 -13.80 -14.30 6.93
N ASN A 140 -13.47 -15.05 5.88
CA ASN A 140 -13.66 -16.49 5.81
C ASN A 140 -12.36 -17.29 5.82
N SER A 141 -11.25 -16.71 6.31
CA SER A 141 -10.01 -17.48 6.41
C SER A 141 -10.14 -18.55 7.50
N GLU A 142 -9.85 -19.80 7.16
CA GLU A 142 -9.91 -20.94 8.09
C GLU A 142 -8.92 -20.79 9.27
N SER A 143 -7.90 -19.97 9.12
CA SER A 143 -6.89 -19.66 10.13
C SER A 143 -7.42 -18.95 11.38
N LEU A 144 -8.71 -18.53 11.39
CA LEU A 144 -9.35 -17.88 12.54
C LEU A 144 -10.37 -18.79 13.26
N LYS A 145 -10.44 -20.06 12.88
CA LYS A 145 -11.32 -21.06 13.51
C LYS A 145 -10.58 -21.89 14.56
N SER A 146 -9.74 -21.27 15.35
CA SER A 146 -9.13 -21.91 16.53
C SER A 146 -9.71 -21.36 17.82
#